data_fd81b98cfccad21ad9b0f789b70eb1e3
#
_entry.id   fd81b98cfccad21ad9b0f789b70eb1e3
#
_cell.length_a   1.000
_cell.length_b   1.000
_cell.length_c   1.000
_cell.angle_alpha   90.00
_cell.angle_beta   90.00
_cell.angle_gamma   90.00
#
_symmetry.space_group_name_H-M   'P 1'
#
loop_
_entity.id
_entity.type
_entity.pdbx_description
1 polymer ?
#
loop_
_entity_poly.entity_id
_entity_poly.type
_entity_poly.pdbx_seq_one_letter_code
_entity_poly.pdbx_strand_id
1 'polypeptide(L)'
;MAAGNGYSDGEQHYLPVLGNSELVTRTLPITLTEKGEKHFDLTSLFADKEGKQAAQAERAKVTIEYSNNPSWLMIQALPSLSKAKDDNAVSLMSAIYSNSIARHIMKQSPVIAQVVKLWKQEAASAESARAAKGGKADEAGTSLQSVLEKNQELRELVLNETPWVMDANRESEQKKLLIEYLDESLCQNRLTDEVAKLRKLQLADGSFAWWKGMEGSRYMTTEVAEMMVRLNRMVGVQQETKDMLTAALRYLQRKAAVEVKDMKKEAEKKRNVRPSELAIHYLYILSLNGRKLDPAATYLLQNMAERTGEFTIYGKARAAVVLASNGQQAKAAEYLQSIAEYSVSRPGMGRYFDTRKAYYSWRDYKIPTQVAAIEATEMLGTKAGKAFAAENLTVQQAIDEMKLWLLQSKRTQAWDTPVNTVDAVYAFLNGKEILLQKSADDATIRIDGKPLQLPQSTAGLGYVKTSKQGAPHTLTIDKKNEGTSWGAVYVQFVQSSAEIAASETGIKVVRKVENAKNVKVGDKVKVVLTITADRDYDFVQVVDKRAACLEPVTQLSGYQWSMGCYVAPKDYTTNLYFDRLSKGRHVVEMEYYIDRKGEYQAGTCAAQCAYSPEFGGRAEAYRLNVKE
;
A
#
# COMPACT_ATOMS: atom_id res chain seq x y z
N MET A 1 7.43 51.01 -0.54
CA MET A 1 7.25 52.00 -1.61
C MET A 1 8.23 53.15 -1.38
N ALA A 2 9.09 53.41 -2.33
CA ALA A 2 10.02 54.53 -2.31
C ALA A 2 9.73 55.43 -3.52
N ALA A 3 9.72 56.77 -3.35
CA ALA A 3 9.51 57.70 -4.43
C ALA A 3 10.50 58.86 -4.31
N GLY A 4 11.11 59.27 -5.43
CA GLY A 4 12.05 60.36 -5.51
C GLY A 4 12.38 60.74 -6.95
N ASN A 5 12.62 62.04 -7.21
CA ASN A 5 12.99 62.54 -8.55
C ASN A 5 12.07 62.09 -9.71
N GLY A 6 10.76 61.96 -9.45
CA GLY A 6 9.79 61.56 -10.47
C GLY A 6 9.69 60.04 -10.72
N TYR A 7 10.44 59.24 -9.97
CA TYR A 7 10.37 57.77 -10.02
C TYR A 7 9.77 57.22 -8.73
N SER A 8 8.99 56.15 -8.83
CA SER A 8 8.50 55.39 -7.69
C SER A 8 8.77 53.92 -7.89
N ASP A 9 9.25 53.24 -6.86
CA ASP A 9 9.43 51.83 -6.80
C ASP A 9 8.77 51.26 -5.54
N GLY A 10 8.26 50.03 -5.61
CA GLY A 10 7.59 49.43 -4.49
C GLY A 10 7.61 47.92 -4.59
N GLU A 11 7.94 47.28 -3.49
CA GLU A 11 7.82 45.85 -3.32
C GLU A 11 6.62 45.52 -2.43
N GLN A 12 5.91 44.47 -2.76
CA GLN A 12 4.85 43.91 -1.94
C GLN A 12 5.22 42.45 -1.57
N HIS A 13 5.37 42.23 -0.26
CA HIS A 13 5.64 40.90 0.28
C HIS A 13 4.46 40.42 1.10
N TYR A 14 4.09 39.16 0.92
CA TYR A 14 3.11 38.48 1.76
C TYR A 14 3.88 37.74 2.86
N LEU A 15 3.71 38.19 4.11
CA LEU A 15 4.26 37.49 5.28
C LEU A 15 3.16 36.64 5.89
N PRO A 16 3.30 35.31 5.93
CA PRO A 16 2.32 34.45 6.60
C PRO A 16 2.39 34.71 8.11
N VAL A 17 1.29 35.16 8.69
CA VAL A 17 1.13 35.22 10.14
C VAL A 17 0.55 33.91 10.59
N LEU A 18 1.41 33.02 11.07
CA LEU A 18 0.99 31.68 11.56
C LEU A 18 0.59 31.79 13.05
N GLY A 19 -0.58 31.27 13.39
CA GLY A 19 -0.99 31.11 14.78
C GLY A 19 -0.17 30.01 15.47
N ASN A 20 -0.10 30.08 16.81
CA ASN A 20 0.52 29.02 17.63
C ASN A 20 -0.35 27.76 17.72
N SER A 21 -1.14 27.49 16.72
CA SER A 21 -2.06 26.36 16.66
C SER A 21 -1.75 25.48 15.46
N GLU A 22 -1.91 24.18 15.63
CA GLU A 22 -1.66 23.19 14.59
C GLU A 22 -2.89 22.33 14.36
N LEU A 23 -3.11 21.93 13.10
CA LEU A 23 -4.05 20.87 12.80
C LEU A 23 -3.45 19.55 13.25
N VAL A 24 -4.08 18.93 14.23
CA VAL A 24 -3.67 17.62 14.76
C VAL A 24 -4.49 16.55 14.09
N THR A 25 -3.81 15.54 13.54
CA THR A 25 -4.45 14.29 13.12
C THR A 25 -4.03 13.20 14.09
N ARG A 26 -5.00 12.49 14.66
CA ARG A 26 -4.78 11.30 15.49
C ARG A 26 -5.52 10.14 14.90
N THR A 27 -4.95 8.96 15.00
CA THR A 27 -5.46 7.77 14.34
C THR A 27 -5.55 6.61 15.32
N LEU A 28 -6.64 5.86 15.25
CA LEU A 28 -6.80 4.57 15.90
C LEU A 28 -7.00 3.52 14.82
N PRO A 29 -6.01 2.66 14.56
CA PRO A 29 -6.16 1.55 13.62
C PRO A 29 -7.11 0.49 14.18
N ILE A 30 -7.92 -0.10 13.31
CA ILE A 30 -8.89 -1.13 13.62
C ILE A 30 -8.54 -2.39 12.83
N THR A 31 -8.34 -3.51 13.53
CA THR A 31 -8.20 -4.82 12.92
C THR A 31 -9.05 -5.80 13.72
N LEU A 32 -10.02 -6.44 13.06
CA LEU A 32 -10.92 -7.41 13.66
C LEU A 32 -10.78 -8.74 12.92
N THR A 33 -10.31 -9.77 13.62
CA THR A 33 -10.09 -11.12 13.07
C THR A 33 -11.27 -12.05 13.29
N GLU A 34 -12.12 -11.75 14.28
CA GLU A 34 -13.23 -12.59 14.69
C GLU A 34 -14.56 -11.85 14.54
N LYS A 35 -15.65 -12.58 14.33
CA LYS A 35 -17.02 -12.04 14.42
C LYS A 35 -17.35 -11.66 15.86
N GLY A 36 -18.30 -10.75 16.01
CA GLY A 36 -18.80 -10.29 17.29
C GLY A 36 -18.66 -8.79 17.48
N GLU A 37 -19.08 -8.35 18.64
CA GLU A 37 -19.07 -6.94 19.01
C GLU A 37 -17.73 -6.56 19.65
N LYS A 38 -17.12 -5.48 19.17
CA LYS A 38 -15.88 -4.89 19.70
C LYS A 38 -16.11 -3.42 20.00
N HIS A 39 -15.59 -3.01 21.16
CA HIS A 39 -15.68 -1.63 21.64
C HIS A 39 -14.31 -0.97 21.59
N PHE A 40 -14.27 0.28 21.15
CA PHE A 40 -13.08 1.10 21.08
C PHE A 40 -13.33 2.40 21.86
N ASP A 41 -12.45 2.71 22.80
CA ASP A 41 -12.42 3.99 23.49
C ASP A 41 -11.72 5.03 22.59
N LEU A 42 -12.42 6.11 22.29
CA LEU A 42 -11.92 7.20 21.47
C LEU A 42 -11.44 8.40 22.30
N THR A 43 -11.61 8.40 23.61
CA THR A 43 -11.35 9.57 24.48
C THR A 43 -9.91 10.05 24.38
N SER A 44 -8.96 9.13 24.27
CA SER A 44 -7.53 9.45 24.11
C SER A 44 -7.21 10.21 22.82
N LEU A 45 -8.04 10.06 21.77
CA LEU A 45 -7.85 10.77 20.50
C LEU A 45 -8.15 12.27 20.62
N PHE A 46 -8.87 12.67 21.66
CA PHE A 46 -9.27 14.06 21.91
C PHE A 46 -8.53 14.70 23.09
N ALA A 47 -7.64 13.97 23.76
CA ALA A 47 -6.94 14.45 24.94
C ALA A 47 -5.83 15.46 24.61
N ASP A 48 -5.59 16.43 25.50
CA ASP A 48 -4.38 17.26 25.52
C ASP A 48 -3.20 16.52 26.20
N LYS A 49 -2.10 17.21 26.40
CA LYS A 49 -0.91 16.63 27.06
C LYS A 49 -1.13 16.30 28.56
N GLU A 50 -2.15 16.86 29.17
CA GLU A 50 -2.53 16.60 30.57
C GLU A 50 -3.57 15.46 30.68
N GLY A 51 -4.00 14.90 29.53
CA GLY A 51 -5.02 13.87 29.48
C GLY A 51 -6.45 14.40 29.58
N LYS A 52 -6.65 15.72 29.55
CA LYS A 52 -7.97 16.34 29.53
C LYS A 52 -8.46 16.49 28.10
N GLN A 53 -9.77 16.62 27.93
CA GLN A 53 -10.34 16.91 26.61
C GLN A 53 -9.80 18.25 26.09
N ALA A 54 -9.22 18.25 24.88
CA ALA A 54 -8.69 19.45 24.26
C ALA A 54 -9.81 20.48 23.98
N ALA A 55 -9.52 21.75 24.14
CA ALA A 55 -10.50 22.84 24.06
C ALA A 55 -11.31 22.88 22.73
N GLN A 56 -10.69 22.44 21.62
CA GLN A 56 -11.33 22.41 20.31
C GLN A 56 -11.85 21.02 19.89
N ALA A 57 -11.85 20.03 20.80
CA ALA A 57 -12.27 18.67 20.52
C ALA A 57 -13.70 18.56 19.99
N GLU A 58 -14.63 19.38 20.48
CA GLU A 58 -16.02 19.41 20.01
C GLU A 58 -16.17 19.84 18.53
N ARG A 59 -15.18 20.51 17.98
CA ARG A 59 -15.12 20.89 16.57
C ARG A 59 -14.32 19.90 15.73
N ALA A 60 -13.85 18.81 16.34
CA ALA A 60 -13.07 17.81 15.65
C ALA A 60 -13.88 17.18 14.53
N LYS A 61 -13.21 16.92 13.40
CA LYS A 61 -13.71 16.07 12.35
C LYS A 61 -13.29 14.64 12.64
N VAL A 62 -14.25 13.76 12.81
CA VAL A 62 -14.04 12.32 13.02
C VAL A 62 -14.38 11.59 11.74
N THR A 63 -13.40 10.93 11.14
CA THR A 63 -13.61 10.07 9.97
C THR A 63 -13.44 8.63 10.39
N ILE A 64 -14.42 7.82 10.07
CA ILE A 64 -14.41 6.37 10.29
C ILE A 64 -14.28 5.69 8.94
N GLU A 65 -13.27 4.87 8.80
CA GLU A 65 -13.06 3.99 7.66
C GLU A 65 -13.08 2.54 8.15
N TYR A 66 -13.88 1.70 7.51
CA TYR A 66 -13.98 0.29 7.86
C TYR A 66 -14.31 -0.54 6.62
N SER A 67 -13.63 -1.67 6.47
CA SER A 67 -13.90 -2.63 5.40
C SER A 67 -13.93 -4.05 5.94
N ASN A 68 -15.01 -4.77 5.68
CA ASN A 68 -15.12 -6.21 5.87
C ASN A 68 -14.97 -6.98 4.55
N ASN A 69 -14.73 -6.28 3.45
CA ASN A 69 -14.57 -6.84 2.12
C ASN A 69 -13.18 -6.53 1.53
N PRO A 70 -12.19 -7.40 1.75
CA PRO A 70 -10.86 -7.20 1.20
C PRO A 70 -10.85 -7.20 -0.33
N SER A 71 -11.80 -7.89 -0.98
CA SER A 71 -11.91 -7.90 -2.44
C SER A 71 -12.19 -6.51 -3.00
N TRP A 72 -12.95 -5.68 -2.27
CA TRP A 72 -13.18 -4.30 -2.68
C TRP A 72 -11.89 -3.46 -2.69
N LEU A 73 -11.02 -3.65 -1.70
CA LEU A 73 -9.72 -2.98 -1.65
C LEU A 73 -8.82 -3.40 -2.82
N MET A 74 -8.96 -4.65 -3.29
CA MET A 74 -8.26 -5.13 -4.49
C MET A 74 -8.80 -4.47 -5.76
N ILE A 75 -10.12 -4.31 -5.87
CA ILE A 75 -10.74 -3.61 -7.00
C ILE A 75 -10.27 -2.16 -7.08
N GLN A 76 -10.08 -1.49 -5.94
CA GLN A 76 -9.54 -0.13 -5.90
C GLN A 76 -8.08 -0.04 -6.39
N ALA A 77 -7.32 -1.12 -6.39
CA ALA A 77 -5.95 -1.15 -6.89
C ALA A 77 -5.87 -1.30 -8.43
N LEU A 78 -6.89 -1.92 -9.04
CA LEU A 78 -6.89 -2.27 -10.46
C LEU A 78 -6.87 -1.08 -11.44
N PRO A 79 -7.49 0.09 -11.17
CA PRO A 79 -7.42 1.24 -12.08
C PRO A 79 -6.00 1.67 -12.41
N SER A 80 -5.06 1.54 -11.46
CA SER A 80 -3.64 1.87 -11.67
C SER A 80 -2.96 1.03 -12.75
N LEU A 81 -3.53 -0.14 -13.05
CA LEU A 81 -3.06 -1.07 -14.07
C LEU A 81 -3.87 -0.98 -15.38
N SER A 82 -4.97 -0.23 -15.43
CA SER A 82 -5.92 -0.24 -16.56
C SER A 82 -5.30 0.17 -17.91
N LYS A 83 -4.20 0.91 -17.87
CA LYS A 83 -3.37 1.25 -19.05
C LYS A 83 -1.93 0.85 -18.76
N ALA A 84 -1.29 0.22 -19.72
CA ALA A 84 0.13 -0.08 -19.60
C ALA A 84 0.93 1.23 -19.50
N LYS A 85 1.84 1.32 -18.52
CA LYS A 85 2.74 2.48 -18.37
C LYS A 85 3.78 2.50 -19.47
N ASP A 86 4.18 1.31 -19.91
CA ASP A 86 5.20 1.07 -20.92
C ASP A 86 4.75 -0.06 -21.84
N ASP A 87 5.18 -0.05 -23.10
CA ASP A 87 4.86 -1.09 -24.07
C ASP A 87 5.74 -2.36 -23.90
N ASN A 88 6.04 -2.75 -22.64
CA ASN A 88 6.70 -4.02 -22.33
C ASN A 88 5.69 -5.13 -22.02
N ALA A 89 6.09 -6.38 -22.17
CA ALA A 89 5.20 -7.52 -22.07
C ALA A 89 4.49 -7.64 -20.70
N VAL A 90 5.16 -7.29 -19.61
CA VAL A 90 4.59 -7.35 -18.26
C VAL A 90 3.58 -6.23 -18.03
N SER A 91 3.89 -5.00 -18.42
CA SER A 91 2.97 -3.86 -18.28
C SER A 91 1.70 -4.07 -19.13
N LEU A 92 1.86 -4.55 -20.36
CA LEU A 92 0.74 -4.88 -21.25
C LEU A 92 -0.13 -6.00 -20.67
N MET A 93 0.48 -7.09 -20.19
CA MET A 93 -0.27 -8.19 -19.59
C MET A 93 -0.96 -7.77 -18.29
N SER A 94 -0.34 -6.92 -17.48
CA SER A 94 -0.96 -6.37 -16.26
C SER A 94 -2.21 -5.54 -16.59
N ALA A 95 -2.17 -4.77 -17.69
CA ALA A 95 -3.33 -4.00 -18.15
C ALA A 95 -4.45 -4.92 -18.69
N ILE A 96 -4.10 -5.96 -19.43
CA ILE A 96 -5.06 -6.99 -19.89
C ILE A 96 -5.69 -7.67 -18.67
N TYR A 97 -4.89 -8.04 -17.67
CA TYR A 97 -5.34 -8.65 -16.43
C TYR A 97 -6.37 -7.78 -15.71
N SER A 98 -6.04 -6.52 -15.50
CA SER A 98 -6.91 -5.54 -14.85
C SER A 98 -8.23 -5.36 -15.62
N ASN A 99 -8.18 -5.04 -16.91
CA ASN A 99 -9.38 -4.80 -17.70
C ASN A 99 -10.27 -6.05 -17.85
N SER A 100 -9.69 -7.25 -17.89
CA SER A 100 -10.48 -8.49 -17.90
C SER A 100 -11.25 -8.71 -16.60
N ILE A 101 -10.66 -8.35 -15.46
CA ILE A 101 -11.34 -8.37 -14.16
C ILE A 101 -12.46 -7.32 -14.13
N ALA A 102 -12.22 -6.09 -14.60
CA ALA A 102 -13.25 -5.06 -14.67
C ALA A 102 -14.46 -5.52 -15.50
N ARG A 103 -14.21 -6.07 -16.69
CA ARG A 103 -15.24 -6.64 -17.56
C ARG A 103 -16.04 -7.76 -16.87
N HIS A 104 -15.36 -8.64 -16.15
CA HIS A 104 -16.00 -9.72 -15.39
C HIS A 104 -16.89 -9.16 -14.27
N ILE A 105 -16.38 -8.22 -13.48
CA ILE A 105 -17.11 -7.57 -12.38
C ILE A 105 -18.40 -6.92 -12.89
N MET A 106 -18.30 -6.12 -13.95
CA MET A 106 -19.46 -5.41 -14.50
C MET A 106 -20.53 -6.37 -15.05
N LYS A 107 -20.13 -7.54 -15.54
CA LYS A 107 -21.07 -8.57 -16.01
C LYS A 107 -21.70 -9.39 -14.88
N GLN A 108 -20.98 -9.64 -13.80
CA GLN A 108 -21.38 -10.55 -12.73
C GLN A 108 -21.95 -9.87 -11.49
N SER A 109 -21.71 -8.56 -11.29
CA SER A 109 -22.13 -7.84 -10.09
C SER A 109 -23.10 -6.69 -10.40
N PRO A 110 -24.43 -6.91 -10.32
CA PRO A 110 -25.42 -5.84 -10.47
C PRO A 110 -25.26 -4.75 -9.40
N VAL A 111 -24.80 -5.09 -8.21
CA VAL A 111 -24.59 -4.15 -7.09
C VAL A 111 -23.54 -3.12 -7.47
N ILE A 112 -22.39 -3.55 -8.02
CA ILE A 112 -21.35 -2.59 -8.45
C ILE A 112 -21.82 -1.74 -9.61
N ALA A 113 -22.49 -2.34 -10.58
CA ALA A 113 -23.06 -1.57 -11.69
C ALA A 113 -24.00 -0.46 -11.19
N GLN A 114 -24.82 -0.74 -10.18
CA GLN A 114 -25.69 0.23 -9.53
C GLN A 114 -24.90 1.31 -8.79
N VAL A 115 -23.90 0.94 -8.01
CA VAL A 115 -23.05 1.88 -7.27
C VAL A 115 -22.27 2.80 -8.22
N VAL A 116 -21.70 2.26 -9.29
CA VAL A 116 -21.03 3.07 -10.32
C VAL A 116 -21.99 4.06 -10.97
N LYS A 117 -23.24 3.65 -11.22
CA LYS A 117 -24.29 4.54 -11.72
C LYS A 117 -24.58 5.68 -10.75
N LEU A 118 -24.72 5.39 -9.46
CA LEU A 118 -24.92 6.40 -8.41
C LEU A 118 -23.73 7.38 -8.36
N TRP A 119 -22.51 6.89 -8.41
CA TRP A 119 -21.32 7.74 -8.43
C TRP A 119 -21.25 8.65 -9.67
N LYS A 120 -21.64 8.15 -10.85
CA LYS A 120 -21.74 8.97 -12.08
C LYS A 120 -22.77 10.10 -11.90
N GLN A 121 -23.90 9.81 -11.26
CA GLN A 121 -24.94 10.81 -10.96
C GLN A 121 -24.46 11.86 -9.93
N GLU A 122 -23.79 11.43 -8.87
CA GLU A 122 -23.20 12.34 -7.87
C GLU A 122 -22.15 13.27 -8.52
N ALA A 123 -21.29 12.73 -9.38
CA ALA A 123 -20.26 13.51 -10.09
C ALA A 123 -20.90 14.56 -11.02
N ALA A 124 -21.89 14.17 -11.81
CA ALA A 124 -22.60 15.08 -12.70
C ALA A 124 -23.36 16.18 -11.95
N SER A 125 -23.98 15.85 -10.83
CA SER A 125 -24.65 16.82 -9.95
C SER A 125 -23.67 17.82 -9.36
N ALA A 126 -22.48 17.37 -8.95
CA ALA A 126 -21.42 18.22 -8.41
C ALA A 126 -20.85 19.18 -9.47
N GLU A 127 -20.67 18.70 -10.72
CA GLU A 127 -20.22 19.55 -11.83
C GLU A 127 -21.28 20.62 -12.21
N SER A 128 -22.55 20.22 -12.23
CA SER A 128 -23.66 21.14 -12.50
C SER A 128 -23.78 22.22 -11.42
N ALA A 129 -23.62 21.85 -10.15
CA ALA A 129 -23.62 22.80 -9.04
C ALA A 129 -22.42 23.77 -9.07
N ARG A 130 -21.25 23.34 -9.54
CA ARG A 130 -20.07 24.18 -9.76
C ARG A 130 -20.29 25.17 -10.93
N ALA A 131 -20.86 24.71 -12.02
CA ALA A 131 -21.17 25.56 -13.17
C ALA A 131 -22.21 26.63 -12.82
N ALA A 132 -23.24 26.30 -12.03
CA ALA A 132 -24.29 27.22 -11.59
C ALA A 132 -23.79 28.30 -10.62
N LYS A 133 -22.69 28.05 -9.87
CA LYS A 133 -22.11 28.98 -8.89
C LYS A 133 -20.92 29.80 -9.42
N GLY A 134 -20.73 29.87 -10.72
CA GLY A 134 -19.69 30.70 -11.34
C GLY A 134 -18.25 30.31 -10.94
N GLY A 135 -18.00 29.04 -10.66
CA GLY A 135 -16.66 28.51 -10.41
C GLY A 135 -16.04 28.85 -9.06
N LYS A 136 -16.74 29.52 -8.14
CA LYS A 136 -16.27 29.73 -6.76
C LYS A 136 -16.52 28.48 -5.93
N ALA A 137 -15.45 27.96 -5.35
CA ALA A 137 -15.51 26.80 -4.45
C ALA A 137 -16.15 27.21 -3.11
N ASP A 138 -17.37 26.74 -2.85
CA ASP A 138 -17.99 26.82 -1.53
C ASP A 138 -17.58 25.61 -0.66
N GLU A 139 -17.39 25.88 0.63
CA GLU A 139 -16.95 24.92 1.66
C GLU A 139 -17.91 23.74 1.90
N ALA A 140 -19.10 23.76 1.34
CA ALA A 140 -20.14 22.72 1.55
C ALA A 140 -20.09 21.59 0.50
N GLY A 141 -19.07 21.53 -0.25
CA GLY A 141 -19.26 20.81 -1.45
C GLY A 141 -18.89 19.52 -1.67
N THR A 142 -18.36 18.77 -1.95
CA THR A 142 -18.37 17.52 -2.71
C THR A 142 -17.93 16.34 -1.87
N SER A 143 -18.80 15.36 -1.78
CA SER A 143 -18.53 14.03 -1.19
C SER A 143 -17.32 13.30 -1.83
N LEU A 144 -16.74 13.85 -2.89
CA LEU A 144 -15.63 13.30 -3.66
C LEU A 144 -14.25 13.78 -3.20
N GLN A 145 -14.16 14.92 -2.50
CA GLN A 145 -12.86 15.42 -2.04
C GLN A 145 -12.45 14.81 -0.70
N SER A 146 -11.21 14.35 -0.62
CA SER A 146 -10.65 13.86 0.64
C SER A 146 -10.48 15.01 1.65
N VAL A 147 -10.35 14.63 2.91
CA VAL A 147 -10.08 15.58 4.00
C VAL A 147 -8.74 16.31 3.79
N LEU A 148 -7.76 15.62 3.23
CA LEU A 148 -6.44 16.17 2.90
C LEU A 148 -6.51 17.21 1.77
N GLU A 149 -7.36 16.98 0.76
CA GLU A 149 -7.53 17.93 -0.34
C GLU A 149 -8.29 19.21 0.04
N LYS A 150 -9.15 19.12 1.07
CA LYS A 150 -9.90 20.28 1.57
C LYS A 150 -9.07 21.19 2.48
N ASN A 151 -7.95 20.72 2.97
CA ASN A 151 -7.10 21.48 3.86
C ASN A 151 -6.00 22.19 3.07
N GLN A 152 -6.21 23.48 2.83
CA GLN A 152 -5.31 24.32 2.04
C GLN A 152 -3.92 24.45 2.67
N GLU A 153 -3.82 24.46 4.01
CA GLU A 153 -2.54 24.52 4.73
C GLU A 153 -1.73 23.22 4.58
N LEU A 154 -2.39 22.06 4.64
CA LEU A 154 -1.73 20.77 4.36
C LEU A 154 -1.34 20.63 2.88
N ARG A 155 -2.12 21.20 1.99
CA ARG A 155 -1.87 21.20 0.56
C ARG A 155 -0.64 22.05 0.18
N GLU A 156 -0.40 23.14 0.87
CA GLU A 156 0.79 23.99 0.68
C GLU A 156 2.03 23.41 1.37
N LEU A 157 1.86 22.72 2.51
CA LEU A 157 2.94 22.07 3.26
C LEU A 157 3.47 20.79 2.58
N VAL A 158 2.61 20.09 1.88
CA VAL A 158 2.95 18.85 1.16
C VAL A 158 3.36 19.15 -0.28
N LEU A 159 4.00 20.28 -0.50
CA LEU A 159 4.38 20.72 -1.83
C LEU A 159 5.29 19.76 -2.59
N ASN A 160 4.80 19.33 -3.73
CA ASN A 160 5.41 19.15 -5.06
C ASN A 160 6.84 18.59 -5.17
N GLU A 161 7.52 18.20 -4.10
CA GLU A 161 8.93 17.83 -4.18
C GLU A 161 9.14 16.33 -4.38
N THR A 162 8.17 15.51 -3.98
CA THR A 162 8.22 14.05 -4.24
C THR A 162 6.92 13.55 -4.87
N PRO A 163 6.97 12.92 -6.04
CA PRO A 163 5.78 12.47 -6.77
C PRO A 163 4.85 11.56 -5.96
N TRP A 164 5.39 10.70 -5.10
CA TRP A 164 4.61 9.79 -4.28
C TRP A 164 3.79 10.47 -3.18
N VAL A 165 4.22 11.62 -2.66
CA VAL A 165 3.43 12.42 -1.71
C VAL A 165 2.23 13.04 -2.42
N MET A 166 2.40 13.47 -3.66
CA MET A 166 1.29 13.95 -4.48
C MET A 166 0.26 12.84 -4.74
N ASP A 167 0.71 11.61 -5.00
CA ASP A 167 -0.19 10.48 -5.26
C ASP A 167 -1.00 10.10 -4.01
N ALA A 168 -0.43 10.19 -2.82
CA ALA A 168 -1.15 9.95 -1.56
C ALA A 168 -2.29 10.94 -1.30
N ASN A 169 -2.21 12.14 -1.84
CA ASN A 169 -3.19 13.22 -1.62
C ASN A 169 -4.36 13.24 -2.64
N ARG A 170 -4.36 12.34 -3.62
CA ARG A 170 -5.35 12.33 -4.73
C ARG A 170 -6.51 11.36 -4.53
N GLU A 171 -7.04 11.22 -3.33
CA GLU A 171 -8.18 10.32 -3.08
C GLU A 171 -9.43 10.62 -3.92
N SER A 172 -9.71 11.88 -4.20
CA SER A 172 -10.89 12.27 -5.01
C SER A 172 -10.76 11.86 -6.48
N GLU A 173 -9.54 11.89 -7.02
CA GLU A 173 -9.28 11.42 -8.37
C GLU A 173 -9.48 9.91 -8.50
N GLN A 174 -9.27 9.16 -7.42
CA GLN A 174 -9.40 7.70 -7.44
C GLN A 174 -10.85 7.24 -7.63
N LYS A 175 -11.82 7.93 -7.03
CA LYS A 175 -13.23 7.61 -7.29
C LYS A 175 -13.60 7.88 -8.76
N LYS A 176 -13.06 8.96 -9.33
CA LYS A 176 -13.19 9.27 -10.75
C LYS A 176 -12.54 8.19 -11.63
N LEU A 177 -11.33 7.78 -11.27
CA LEU A 177 -10.62 6.70 -11.96
C LEU A 177 -11.39 5.37 -11.89
N LEU A 178 -12.04 5.05 -10.76
CA LEU A 178 -12.89 3.87 -10.63
C LEU A 178 -14.12 3.93 -11.54
N ILE A 179 -14.76 5.10 -11.64
CA ILE A 179 -15.90 5.31 -12.56
C ILE A 179 -15.48 5.08 -14.02
N GLU A 180 -14.32 5.61 -14.42
CA GLU A 180 -13.77 5.42 -15.77
C GLU A 180 -13.27 3.98 -15.98
N TYR A 181 -12.69 3.38 -14.96
CA TYR A 181 -12.18 2.01 -15.01
C TYR A 181 -13.29 0.99 -15.22
N LEU A 182 -14.42 1.15 -14.52
CA LEU A 182 -15.59 0.28 -14.59
C LEU A 182 -16.58 0.69 -15.72
N ASP A 183 -16.18 1.58 -16.63
CA ASP A 183 -16.96 1.84 -17.83
C ASP A 183 -16.74 0.72 -18.86
N GLU A 184 -17.83 0.04 -19.25
CA GLU A 184 -17.78 -1.16 -20.11
C GLU A 184 -17.15 -0.88 -21.47
N SER A 185 -17.51 0.24 -22.12
CA SER A 185 -17.00 0.60 -23.44
C SER A 185 -15.52 0.95 -23.41
N LEU A 186 -15.09 1.74 -22.41
CA LEU A 186 -13.69 2.11 -22.25
C LEU A 186 -12.84 0.89 -21.88
N CYS A 187 -13.37 0.01 -21.04
CA CYS A 187 -12.71 -1.23 -20.65
C CYS A 187 -12.48 -2.15 -21.85
N GLN A 188 -13.49 -2.34 -22.70
CA GLN A 188 -13.38 -3.18 -23.89
C GLN A 188 -12.38 -2.61 -24.92
N ASN A 189 -12.38 -1.30 -25.13
CA ASN A 189 -11.42 -0.65 -26.03
C ASN A 189 -9.98 -0.82 -25.53
N ARG A 190 -9.72 -0.54 -24.24
CA ARG A 190 -8.40 -0.76 -23.64
C ARG A 190 -7.95 -2.21 -23.77
N LEU A 191 -8.84 -3.16 -23.48
CA LEU A 191 -8.52 -4.58 -23.60
C LEU A 191 -8.12 -4.97 -25.01
N THR A 192 -8.85 -4.50 -26.02
CA THR A 192 -8.55 -4.77 -27.44
C THR A 192 -7.18 -4.21 -27.83
N ASP A 193 -6.89 -2.97 -27.45
CA ASP A 193 -5.63 -2.31 -27.78
C ASP A 193 -4.42 -3.00 -27.10
N GLU A 194 -4.53 -3.31 -25.81
CA GLU A 194 -3.42 -3.93 -25.06
C GLU A 194 -3.16 -5.38 -25.52
N VAL A 195 -4.20 -6.13 -25.87
CA VAL A 195 -4.05 -7.47 -26.49
C VAL A 195 -3.34 -7.38 -27.84
N ALA A 196 -3.71 -6.40 -28.68
CA ALA A 196 -3.06 -6.22 -29.98
C ALA A 196 -1.57 -5.84 -29.84
N LYS A 197 -1.21 -5.03 -28.83
CA LYS A 197 0.18 -4.69 -28.53
C LYS A 197 0.95 -5.89 -27.99
N LEU A 198 0.39 -6.63 -27.03
CA LEU A 198 1.04 -7.81 -26.44
C LEU A 198 1.30 -8.88 -27.50
N ARG A 199 0.39 -9.09 -28.45
CA ARG A 199 0.55 -10.03 -29.56
C ARG A 199 1.77 -9.72 -30.42
N LYS A 200 2.13 -8.44 -30.58
CA LYS A 200 3.33 -8.01 -31.33
C LYS A 200 4.65 -8.31 -30.60
N LEU A 201 4.60 -8.62 -29.31
CA LEU A 201 5.77 -9.02 -28.51
C LEU A 201 5.96 -10.54 -28.46
N GLN A 202 4.98 -11.33 -28.93
CA GLN A 202 5.13 -12.77 -29.01
C GLN A 202 5.82 -13.16 -30.31
N LEU A 203 6.92 -13.90 -30.21
CA LEU A 203 7.71 -14.37 -31.34
C LEU A 203 7.11 -15.68 -31.92
N ALA A 204 7.55 -16.04 -33.12
CA ALA A 204 7.08 -17.22 -33.83
C ALA A 204 7.30 -18.53 -33.06
N ASP A 205 8.33 -18.61 -32.20
CA ASP A 205 8.59 -19.75 -31.34
C ASP A 205 7.69 -19.82 -30.11
N GLY A 206 6.81 -18.82 -29.90
CA GLY A 206 5.88 -18.71 -28.79
C GLY A 206 6.44 -17.99 -27.56
N SER A 207 7.71 -17.57 -27.58
CA SER A 207 8.29 -16.77 -26.51
C SER A 207 7.81 -15.31 -26.54
N PHE A 208 7.84 -14.65 -25.39
CA PHE A 208 7.64 -13.21 -25.30
C PHE A 208 8.98 -12.49 -25.21
N ALA A 209 9.17 -11.45 -26.02
CA ALA A 209 10.23 -10.49 -25.87
C ALA A 209 9.88 -9.50 -24.75
N TRP A 210 10.89 -8.90 -24.13
CA TRP A 210 10.69 -7.83 -23.14
C TRP A 210 10.11 -6.58 -23.80
N TRP A 211 10.77 -6.15 -24.89
CA TRP A 211 10.39 -5.01 -25.72
C TRP A 211 10.35 -5.43 -27.19
N LYS A 212 9.63 -4.66 -27.98
CA LYS A 212 9.58 -4.89 -29.43
C LYS A 212 10.99 -4.87 -30.05
N GLY A 213 11.32 -5.91 -30.82
CA GLY A 213 12.60 -6.07 -31.46
C GLY A 213 13.67 -6.78 -30.63
N MET A 214 13.39 -7.13 -29.38
CA MET A 214 14.28 -7.97 -28.57
C MET A 214 14.06 -9.46 -28.82
N GLU A 215 15.04 -10.27 -28.43
CA GLU A 215 14.93 -11.73 -28.43
C GLU A 215 13.91 -12.22 -27.38
N GLY A 216 13.35 -13.40 -27.61
CA GLY A 216 12.44 -14.04 -26.70
C GLY A 216 13.10 -14.44 -25.38
N SER A 217 12.48 -14.12 -24.26
CA SER A 217 12.98 -14.39 -22.93
C SER A 217 12.17 -15.50 -22.26
N ARG A 218 12.84 -16.54 -21.75
CA ARG A 218 12.19 -17.58 -20.94
C ARG A 218 11.52 -16.97 -19.70
N TYR A 219 12.22 -16.03 -19.04
CA TYR A 219 11.70 -15.33 -17.87
C TYR A 219 10.41 -14.57 -18.19
N MET A 220 10.42 -13.71 -19.22
CA MET A 220 9.25 -12.94 -19.61
C MET A 220 8.07 -13.83 -20.03
N THR A 221 8.37 -14.88 -20.78
CA THR A 221 7.35 -15.86 -21.21
C THR A 221 6.70 -16.54 -20.01
N THR A 222 7.48 -16.86 -18.98
CA THR A 222 7.00 -17.47 -17.75
C THR A 222 6.10 -16.50 -16.97
N GLU A 223 6.52 -15.25 -16.77
CA GLU A 223 5.73 -14.22 -16.06
C GLU A 223 4.40 -13.94 -16.77
N VAL A 224 4.42 -13.75 -18.09
CA VAL A 224 3.20 -13.50 -18.87
C VAL A 224 2.25 -14.69 -18.85
N ALA A 225 2.78 -15.92 -19.00
CA ALA A 225 1.98 -17.14 -18.96
C ALA A 225 1.35 -17.37 -17.58
N GLU A 226 2.07 -17.07 -16.48
CA GLU A 226 1.51 -17.12 -15.13
C GLU A 226 0.33 -16.17 -14.97
N MET A 227 0.48 -14.89 -15.37
CA MET A 227 -0.60 -13.92 -15.30
C MET A 227 -1.83 -14.37 -16.10
N MET A 228 -1.62 -14.93 -17.29
CA MET A 228 -2.73 -15.47 -18.11
C MET A 228 -3.45 -16.64 -17.42
N VAL A 229 -2.71 -17.58 -16.84
CA VAL A 229 -3.29 -18.74 -16.15
C VAL A 229 -4.02 -18.33 -14.88
N ARG A 230 -3.45 -17.44 -14.09
CA ARG A 230 -4.09 -16.89 -12.89
C ARG A 230 -5.37 -16.13 -13.24
N LEU A 231 -5.33 -15.31 -14.29
CA LEU A 231 -6.51 -14.62 -14.79
C LEU A 231 -7.62 -15.60 -15.18
N ASN A 232 -7.27 -16.64 -15.96
CA ASN A 232 -8.23 -17.66 -16.38
C ASN A 232 -8.85 -18.42 -15.19
N ARG A 233 -8.13 -18.62 -14.11
CA ARG A 233 -8.68 -19.21 -12.87
C ARG A 233 -9.69 -18.31 -12.18
N MET A 234 -9.48 -17.01 -12.20
CA MET A 234 -10.34 -16.06 -11.49
C MET A 234 -11.60 -15.69 -12.25
N VAL A 235 -11.47 -15.44 -13.55
CA VAL A 235 -12.56 -14.86 -14.36
C VAL A 235 -12.96 -15.73 -15.56
N GLY A 236 -12.45 -16.95 -15.64
CA GLY A 236 -12.67 -17.86 -16.75
C GLY A 236 -11.72 -17.64 -17.93
N VAL A 237 -11.73 -18.57 -18.87
CA VAL A 237 -10.79 -18.57 -20.00
C VAL A 237 -11.00 -17.34 -20.89
N GLN A 238 -9.93 -16.56 -21.05
CA GLN A 238 -9.92 -15.37 -21.91
C GLN A 238 -9.62 -15.77 -23.36
N GLN A 239 -10.61 -15.63 -24.23
CA GLN A 239 -10.48 -16.07 -25.62
C GLN A 239 -9.43 -15.25 -26.38
N GLU A 240 -9.29 -13.96 -26.06
CA GLU A 240 -8.38 -13.03 -26.69
C GLU A 240 -6.89 -13.40 -26.51
N THR A 241 -6.56 -14.10 -25.42
CA THR A 241 -5.18 -14.50 -25.08
C THR A 241 -4.93 -16.01 -25.17
N LYS A 242 -5.94 -16.81 -25.49
CA LYS A 242 -5.88 -18.28 -25.48
C LYS A 242 -4.77 -18.85 -26.38
N ASP A 243 -4.67 -18.34 -27.60
CA ASP A 243 -3.67 -18.80 -28.57
C ASP A 243 -2.26 -18.40 -28.14
N MET A 244 -2.10 -17.19 -27.62
CA MET A 244 -0.84 -16.71 -27.07
C MET A 244 -0.37 -17.57 -25.89
N LEU A 245 -1.28 -17.90 -24.96
CA LEU A 245 -0.96 -18.80 -23.85
C LEU A 245 -0.56 -20.19 -24.35
N THR A 246 -1.27 -20.72 -25.33
CA THR A 246 -0.95 -22.04 -25.89
C THR A 246 0.44 -22.08 -26.53
N ALA A 247 0.81 -21.05 -27.28
CA ALA A 247 2.15 -20.90 -27.87
C ALA A 247 3.24 -20.75 -26.80
N ALA A 248 2.99 -19.92 -25.78
CA ALA A 248 3.90 -19.72 -24.64
C ALA A 248 4.17 -21.02 -23.88
N LEU A 249 3.13 -21.80 -23.59
CA LEU A 249 3.27 -23.10 -22.90
C LEU A 249 4.09 -24.11 -23.71
N ARG A 250 3.93 -24.15 -25.05
CA ARG A 250 4.78 -25.00 -25.92
C ARG A 250 6.24 -24.56 -25.89
N TYR A 251 6.51 -23.26 -25.87
CA TYR A 251 7.86 -22.74 -25.73
C TYR A 251 8.49 -23.16 -24.39
N LEU A 252 7.78 -22.95 -23.27
CA LEU A 252 8.24 -23.31 -21.94
C LEU A 252 8.48 -24.81 -21.79
N GLN A 253 7.64 -25.64 -22.40
CA GLN A 253 7.81 -27.09 -22.47
C GLN A 253 9.12 -27.48 -23.14
N ARG A 254 9.45 -26.87 -24.30
CA ARG A 254 10.75 -27.11 -24.97
C ARG A 254 11.92 -26.70 -24.11
N LYS A 255 11.84 -25.54 -23.41
CA LYS A 255 12.90 -25.09 -22.50
C LYS A 255 13.08 -26.03 -21.30
N ALA A 256 11.99 -26.54 -20.73
CA ALA A 256 12.03 -27.54 -19.66
C ALA A 256 12.68 -28.85 -20.14
N ALA A 257 12.36 -29.31 -21.35
CA ALA A 257 12.97 -30.53 -21.91
C ALA A 257 14.50 -30.38 -22.11
N VAL A 258 14.98 -29.20 -22.55
CA VAL A 258 16.42 -28.90 -22.66
C VAL A 258 17.07 -28.93 -21.28
N GLU A 259 16.49 -28.26 -20.28
CA GLU A 259 17.00 -28.27 -18.90
C GLU A 259 17.10 -29.69 -18.34
N VAL A 260 16.07 -30.51 -18.52
CA VAL A 260 16.08 -31.92 -18.07
C VAL A 260 17.18 -32.74 -18.75
N LYS A 261 17.41 -32.51 -20.05
CA LYS A 261 18.52 -33.15 -20.78
C LYS A 261 19.87 -32.82 -20.18
N ASP A 262 20.09 -31.55 -19.84
CA ASP A 262 21.33 -31.09 -19.22
C ASP A 262 21.46 -31.59 -17.78
N MET A 263 20.38 -31.58 -16.99
CA MET A 263 20.36 -32.16 -15.64
C MET A 263 20.74 -33.66 -15.66
N LYS A 264 20.21 -34.45 -16.60
CA LYS A 264 20.56 -35.87 -16.72
C LYS A 264 22.04 -36.07 -17.03
N LYS A 265 22.60 -35.32 -17.95
CA LYS A 265 24.04 -35.36 -18.26
C LYS A 265 24.93 -35.03 -17.07
N GLU A 266 24.52 -34.05 -16.27
CA GLU A 266 25.29 -33.68 -15.07
C GLU A 266 25.11 -34.69 -13.93
N ALA A 267 23.94 -35.32 -13.82
CA ALA A 267 23.71 -36.41 -12.88
C ALA A 267 24.56 -37.66 -13.18
N GLU A 268 24.76 -38.02 -14.47
CA GLU A 268 25.68 -39.09 -14.91
C GLU A 268 27.12 -38.84 -14.42
N LYS A 269 27.53 -37.58 -14.30
CA LYS A 269 28.82 -37.16 -13.74
C LYS A 269 28.84 -37.10 -12.20
N LYS A 270 27.82 -37.66 -11.53
CA LYS A 270 27.63 -37.64 -10.07
C LYS A 270 27.60 -36.24 -9.46
N ARG A 271 27.20 -35.23 -10.22
CA ARG A 271 26.99 -33.86 -9.73
C ARG A 271 25.60 -33.75 -9.11
N ASN A 272 25.50 -32.93 -8.04
CA ASN A 272 24.21 -32.60 -7.48
C ASN A 272 23.44 -31.69 -8.45
N VAL A 273 22.32 -32.18 -8.99
CA VAL A 273 21.48 -31.43 -9.93
C VAL A 273 20.14 -31.13 -9.32
N ARG A 274 19.65 -29.93 -9.53
CA ARG A 274 18.34 -29.48 -9.07
C ARG A 274 17.63 -28.69 -10.18
N PRO A 275 16.28 -28.69 -10.20
CA PRO A 275 15.52 -27.81 -11.06
C PRO A 275 15.84 -26.32 -10.78
N SER A 276 15.88 -25.53 -11.81
CA SER A 276 15.98 -24.07 -11.66
C SER A 276 14.67 -23.47 -11.10
N GLU A 277 14.73 -22.28 -10.54
CA GLU A 277 13.52 -21.53 -10.11
C GLU A 277 12.52 -21.34 -11.28
N LEU A 278 13.01 -21.16 -12.51
CA LEU A 278 12.17 -21.10 -13.72
C LEU A 278 11.51 -22.44 -14.07
N ALA A 279 12.16 -23.56 -13.76
CA ALA A 279 11.55 -24.88 -13.94
C ALA A 279 10.43 -25.11 -12.90
N ILE A 280 10.64 -24.72 -11.65
CA ILE A 280 9.58 -24.74 -10.62
C ILE A 280 8.41 -23.84 -11.03
N HIS A 281 8.72 -22.68 -11.57
CA HIS A 281 7.72 -21.74 -12.07
C HIS A 281 6.90 -22.34 -13.23
N TYR A 282 7.55 -23.03 -14.15
CA TYR A 282 6.86 -23.77 -15.22
C TYR A 282 5.94 -24.85 -14.66
N LEU A 283 6.41 -25.66 -13.70
CA LEU A 283 5.58 -26.67 -13.03
C LEU A 283 4.36 -26.04 -12.33
N TYR A 284 4.55 -24.90 -11.71
CA TYR A 284 3.48 -24.13 -11.07
C TYR A 284 2.41 -23.71 -12.09
N ILE A 285 2.82 -23.14 -13.24
CA ILE A 285 1.89 -22.77 -14.31
C ILE A 285 1.11 -23.99 -14.84
N LEU A 286 1.77 -25.12 -15.04
CA LEU A 286 1.10 -26.35 -15.46
C LEU A 286 0.07 -26.82 -14.43
N SER A 287 0.43 -26.80 -13.14
CA SER A 287 -0.44 -27.19 -12.03
C SER A 287 -1.68 -26.31 -11.96
N LEU A 288 -1.51 -25.00 -12.08
CA LEU A 288 -2.65 -24.06 -12.10
C LEU A 288 -3.55 -24.24 -13.33
N ASN A 289 -2.97 -24.58 -14.47
CA ASN A 289 -3.69 -24.77 -15.74
C ASN A 289 -4.34 -26.16 -15.88
N GLY A 290 -4.20 -27.04 -14.87
CA GLY A 290 -4.80 -28.37 -14.86
C GLY A 290 -4.26 -29.31 -15.95
N ARG A 291 -3.07 -29.05 -16.49
CA ARG A 291 -2.46 -29.88 -17.52
C ARG A 291 -1.73 -31.08 -16.92
N LYS A 292 -1.86 -32.22 -17.61
CA LYS A 292 -1.05 -33.40 -17.29
C LYS A 292 0.44 -33.08 -17.51
N LEU A 293 1.27 -33.56 -16.60
CA LEU A 293 2.71 -33.44 -16.70
C LEU A 293 3.25 -34.33 -17.84
N ASP A 294 4.09 -33.73 -18.68
CA ASP A 294 4.88 -34.49 -19.66
C ASP A 294 6.09 -35.18 -18.96
N PRO A 295 6.85 -36.03 -19.67
CA PRO A 295 8.01 -36.70 -19.07
C PRO A 295 9.08 -35.75 -18.49
N ALA A 296 9.28 -34.58 -19.09
CA ALA A 296 10.23 -33.60 -18.57
C ALA A 296 9.71 -32.95 -17.28
N ALA A 297 8.46 -32.52 -17.29
CA ALA A 297 7.81 -31.97 -16.10
C ALA A 297 7.73 -33.00 -14.94
N THR A 298 7.47 -34.27 -15.24
CA THR A 298 7.49 -35.36 -14.25
C THR A 298 8.88 -35.53 -13.63
N TYR A 299 9.94 -35.51 -14.44
CA TYR A 299 11.33 -35.57 -13.94
C TYR A 299 11.68 -34.38 -13.06
N LEU A 300 11.28 -33.18 -13.46
CA LEU A 300 11.49 -31.96 -12.65
C LEU A 300 10.76 -32.04 -11.31
N LEU A 301 9.49 -32.48 -11.31
CA LEU A 301 8.68 -32.66 -10.10
C LEU A 301 9.34 -33.65 -9.12
N GLN A 302 9.78 -34.81 -9.60
CA GLN A 302 10.45 -35.80 -8.77
C GLN A 302 11.73 -35.27 -8.13
N ASN A 303 12.58 -34.59 -8.93
CA ASN A 303 13.82 -34.00 -8.42
C ASN A 303 13.57 -32.85 -7.45
N MET A 304 12.50 -32.08 -7.65
CA MET A 304 12.13 -31.01 -6.74
C MET A 304 11.64 -31.57 -5.39
N ALA A 305 10.82 -32.61 -5.40
CA ALA A 305 10.15 -33.15 -4.20
C ALA A 305 11.12 -33.57 -3.09
N GLU A 306 12.34 -33.99 -3.43
CA GLU A 306 13.35 -34.50 -2.48
C GLU A 306 14.34 -33.40 -1.99
N ARG A 307 14.08 -32.09 -2.28
CA ARG A 307 15.09 -31.05 -2.11
C ARG A 307 14.60 -29.82 -1.34
N THR A 308 13.86 -30.04 -0.26
CA THR A 308 13.22 -28.98 0.55
C THR A 308 14.21 -27.89 1.02
N GLY A 309 15.46 -28.24 1.29
CA GLY A 309 16.47 -27.29 1.78
C GLY A 309 17.13 -26.41 0.72
N GLU A 310 16.97 -26.70 -0.57
CA GLU A 310 17.83 -26.15 -1.63
C GLU A 310 17.22 -24.95 -2.39
N PHE A 311 15.98 -24.58 -2.12
CA PHE A 311 15.29 -23.49 -2.80
C PHE A 311 15.16 -22.24 -1.92
N THR A 312 14.93 -21.09 -2.56
CA THR A 312 14.55 -19.86 -1.89
C THR A 312 13.20 -20.02 -1.17
N ILE A 313 12.84 -19.12 -0.26
CA ILE A 313 11.51 -19.14 0.37
C ILE A 313 10.42 -19.09 -0.69
N TYR A 314 10.60 -18.26 -1.71
CA TYR A 314 9.69 -18.16 -2.85
C TYR A 314 9.58 -19.47 -3.64
N GLY A 315 10.72 -20.05 -4.00
CA GLY A 315 10.76 -21.34 -4.68
C GLY A 315 10.10 -22.47 -3.87
N LYS A 316 10.34 -22.51 -2.55
CA LYS A 316 9.70 -23.45 -1.64
C LYS A 316 8.17 -23.28 -1.58
N ALA A 317 7.68 -22.05 -1.51
CA ALA A 317 6.24 -21.79 -1.49
C ALA A 317 5.56 -22.26 -2.78
N ARG A 318 6.16 -21.96 -3.94
CA ARG A 318 5.68 -22.49 -5.22
C ARG A 318 5.77 -24.00 -5.34
N ALA A 319 6.86 -24.59 -4.85
CA ALA A 319 7.02 -26.04 -4.82
C ALA A 319 5.91 -26.71 -3.98
N ALA A 320 5.53 -26.12 -2.84
CA ALA A 320 4.42 -26.62 -2.04
C ALA A 320 3.10 -26.63 -2.82
N VAL A 321 2.79 -25.57 -3.58
CA VAL A 321 1.61 -25.52 -4.47
C VAL A 321 1.66 -26.62 -5.53
N VAL A 322 2.81 -26.78 -6.19
CA VAL A 322 3.02 -27.80 -7.24
C VAL A 322 2.81 -29.20 -6.67
N LEU A 323 3.43 -29.51 -5.54
CA LEU A 323 3.34 -30.81 -4.89
C LEU A 323 1.92 -31.13 -4.43
N ALA A 324 1.24 -30.16 -3.82
CA ALA A 324 -0.15 -30.29 -3.40
C ALA A 324 -1.08 -30.57 -4.58
N SER A 325 -0.91 -29.84 -5.68
CA SER A 325 -1.68 -30.01 -6.93
C SER A 325 -1.48 -31.37 -7.59
N ASN A 326 -0.32 -32.01 -7.37
CA ASN A 326 0.04 -33.28 -7.93
C ASN A 326 -0.10 -34.45 -6.94
N GLY A 327 -0.89 -34.29 -5.88
CA GLY A 327 -1.24 -35.32 -4.91
C GLY A 327 -0.18 -35.61 -3.85
N GLN A 328 0.97 -34.95 -3.86
CA GLN A 328 2.07 -35.12 -2.90
C GLN A 328 1.90 -34.26 -1.64
N GLN A 329 0.77 -34.42 -0.96
CA GLN A 329 0.35 -33.53 0.15
C GLN A 329 1.34 -33.53 1.33
N ALA A 330 1.95 -34.68 1.65
CA ALA A 330 2.93 -34.77 2.75
C ALA A 330 4.18 -33.93 2.44
N LYS A 331 4.72 -34.06 1.23
CA LYS A 331 5.88 -33.28 0.79
C LYS A 331 5.56 -31.80 0.69
N ALA A 332 4.37 -31.45 0.20
CA ALA A 332 3.90 -30.05 0.19
C ALA A 332 3.85 -29.46 1.59
N ALA A 333 3.40 -30.23 2.59
CA ALA A 333 3.37 -29.80 3.98
C ALA A 333 4.79 -29.60 4.57
N GLU A 334 5.77 -30.45 4.21
CA GLU A 334 7.19 -30.27 4.60
C GLU A 334 7.75 -28.95 4.05
N TYR A 335 7.45 -28.64 2.79
CA TYR A 335 7.86 -27.38 2.16
C TYR A 335 7.23 -26.16 2.85
N LEU A 336 5.93 -26.23 3.17
CA LEU A 336 5.25 -25.16 3.89
C LEU A 336 5.81 -24.99 5.30
N GLN A 337 6.06 -26.07 6.03
CA GLN A 337 6.69 -26.01 7.35
C GLN A 337 8.07 -25.33 7.29
N SER A 338 8.88 -25.71 6.28
CA SER A 338 10.21 -25.09 6.09
C SER A 338 10.16 -23.59 5.82
N ILE A 339 9.11 -23.05 5.19
CA ILE A 339 8.97 -21.61 5.02
C ILE A 339 8.35 -20.92 6.25
N ALA A 340 7.46 -21.60 6.96
CA ALA A 340 6.84 -21.06 8.17
C ALA A 340 7.86 -20.71 9.25
N GLU A 341 8.96 -21.47 9.35
CA GLU A 341 10.08 -21.20 10.26
C GLU A 341 10.76 -19.84 10.03
N TYR A 342 10.62 -19.25 8.85
CA TYR A 342 11.16 -17.93 8.50
C TYR A 342 10.11 -16.83 8.52
N SER A 343 8.88 -17.14 8.92
CA SER A 343 7.84 -16.13 9.07
C SER A 343 7.91 -15.43 10.42
N VAL A 344 7.53 -14.17 10.44
CA VAL A 344 7.46 -13.35 11.65
C VAL A 344 6.08 -12.73 11.71
N SER A 345 5.36 -12.92 12.83
CA SER A 345 4.09 -12.24 13.09
C SER A 345 4.30 -11.06 14.05
N ARG A 346 3.61 -9.94 13.78
CA ARG A 346 3.62 -8.75 14.62
C ARG A 346 2.22 -8.14 14.73
N PRO A 347 1.82 -7.70 15.92
CA PRO A 347 0.53 -7.03 16.12
C PRO A 347 0.37 -5.84 15.17
N GLY A 348 -0.80 -5.73 14.53
CA GLY A 348 -1.14 -4.66 13.59
C GLY A 348 -0.47 -4.72 12.22
N MET A 349 0.56 -5.56 12.03
CA MET A 349 1.25 -5.74 10.75
C MET A 349 0.93 -7.07 10.08
N GLY A 350 0.56 -8.07 10.87
CA GLY A 350 0.37 -9.43 10.38
C GLY A 350 1.66 -10.22 10.24
N ARG A 351 1.61 -11.29 9.45
CA ARG A 351 2.68 -12.26 9.23
C ARG A 351 3.39 -12.01 7.90
N TYR A 352 4.73 -12.04 7.93
CA TYR A 352 5.57 -11.82 6.75
C TYR A 352 6.90 -12.57 6.85
N PHE A 353 7.64 -12.62 5.74
CA PHE A 353 8.95 -13.25 5.67
C PHE A 353 10.04 -12.19 5.70
N ASP A 354 10.67 -11.99 6.88
CA ASP A 354 11.76 -11.03 7.09
C ASP A 354 13.11 -11.75 7.02
N THR A 355 13.44 -12.27 5.85
CA THR A 355 14.71 -12.95 5.64
C THR A 355 15.37 -12.56 4.33
N ARG A 356 16.72 -12.52 4.34
CA ARG A 356 17.52 -12.28 3.14
C ARG A 356 17.36 -13.37 2.08
N LYS A 357 16.90 -14.56 2.45
CA LYS A 357 16.58 -15.64 1.51
C LYS A 357 15.43 -15.31 0.56
N ALA A 358 14.63 -14.29 0.85
CA ALA A 358 13.62 -13.77 -0.05
C ALA A 358 14.19 -12.88 -1.18
N TYR A 359 15.46 -12.50 -1.12
CA TYR A 359 16.07 -11.47 -1.96
C TYR A 359 17.21 -12.00 -2.83
N TYR A 360 17.06 -13.12 -3.49
CA TYR A 360 18.13 -13.70 -4.34
C TYR A 360 18.22 -13.12 -5.75
N SER A 361 17.47 -12.08 -6.07
CA SER A 361 17.44 -11.51 -7.40
C SER A 361 17.59 -9.98 -7.31
N TRP A 362 17.91 -9.36 -8.43
CA TRP A 362 17.80 -7.94 -8.65
C TRP A 362 16.36 -7.41 -8.41
N ARG A 363 15.36 -8.28 -8.44
CA ARG A 363 13.96 -8.02 -8.14
C ARG A 363 13.68 -8.34 -6.67
N ASP A 364 12.92 -7.47 -6.00
CA ASP A 364 12.38 -7.74 -4.67
C ASP A 364 11.22 -8.75 -4.77
N TYR A 365 11.41 -9.93 -4.20
CA TYR A 365 10.41 -11.01 -4.17
C TYR A 365 9.55 -11.04 -2.90
N LYS A 366 9.50 -9.96 -2.11
CA LYS A 366 8.69 -9.93 -0.88
C LYS A 366 7.22 -10.25 -1.16
N ILE A 367 6.61 -9.50 -2.07
CA ILE A 367 5.19 -9.66 -2.43
C ILE A 367 4.94 -11.03 -3.09
N PRO A 368 5.70 -11.46 -4.13
CA PRO A 368 5.52 -12.79 -4.72
C PRO A 368 5.70 -13.93 -3.74
N THR A 369 6.66 -13.82 -2.81
CA THR A 369 6.87 -14.83 -1.74
C THR A 369 5.65 -14.94 -0.83
N GLN A 370 5.13 -13.80 -0.40
CA GLN A 370 3.96 -13.73 0.48
C GLN A 370 2.73 -14.35 -0.20
N VAL A 371 2.50 -14.00 -1.46
CA VAL A 371 1.37 -14.51 -2.25
C VAL A 371 1.48 -16.02 -2.45
N ALA A 372 2.66 -16.52 -2.80
CA ALA A 372 2.89 -17.96 -2.95
C ALA A 372 2.71 -18.73 -1.64
N ALA A 373 3.11 -18.16 -0.50
CA ALA A 373 2.90 -18.74 0.83
C ALA A 373 1.40 -18.79 1.20
N ILE A 374 0.65 -17.73 0.91
CA ILE A 374 -0.81 -17.70 1.09
C ILE A 374 -1.46 -18.82 0.25
N GLU A 375 -1.14 -18.89 -1.03
CA GLU A 375 -1.71 -19.89 -1.94
C GLU A 375 -1.39 -21.31 -1.50
N ALA A 376 -0.13 -21.58 -1.10
CA ALA A 376 0.27 -22.89 -0.58
C ALA A 376 -0.52 -23.25 0.69
N THR A 377 -0.71 -22.30 1.60
CA THR A 377 -1.45 -22.49 2.85
C THR A 377 -2.94 -22.76 2.59
N GLU A 378 -3.56 -21.97 1.70
CA GLU A 378 -4.96 -22.16 1.29
C GLU A 378 -5.17 -23.54 0.62
N MET A 379 -4.25 -23.95 -0.25
CA MET A 379 -4.35 -25.21 -0.98
C MET A 379 -4.17 -26.43 -0.08
N LEU A 380 -3.30 -26.36 0.91
CA LEU A 380 -3.08 -27.45 1.89
C LEU A 380 -4.19 -27.50 2.94
N GLY A 381 -4.90 -26.40 3.20
CA GLY A 381 -5.98 -26.31 4.17
C GLY A 381 -5.56 -26.87 5.55
N THR A 382 -6.36 -27.75 6.13
CA THR A 382 -6.08 -28.32 7.46
C THR A 382 -4.72 -29.03 7.57
N LYS A 383 -4.16 -29.54 6.47
CA LYS A 383 -2.84 -30.15 6.43
C LYS A 383 -1.71 -29.14 6.63
N ALA A 384 -1.98 -27.86 6.40
CA ALA A 384 -1.06 -26.77 6.72
C ALA A 384 -0.94 -26.48 8.23
N GLY A 385 -1.86 -26.97 9.04
CA GLY A 385 -1.94 -26.67 10.48
C GLY A 385 -0.67 -26.98 11.26
N LYS A 386 0.08 -28.02 10.87
CA LYS A 386 1.35 -28.36 11.51
C LYS A 386 2.42 -27.26 11.33
N ALA A 387 2.38 -26.52 10.23
CA ALA A 387 3.36 -25.47 9.96
C ALA A 387 3.25 -24.28 10.94
N PHE A 388 2.06 -24.04 11.48
CA PHE A 388 1.77 -22.92 12.40
C PHE A 388 1.42 -23.39 13.82
N ALA A 389 1.54 -24.69 14.12
CA ALA A 389 1.15 -25.29 15.40
C ALA A 389 1.96 -24.76 16.58
N ALA A 390 3.22 -24.38 16.37
CA ALA A 390 4.08 -23.82 17.42
C ALA A 390 3.55 -22.51 18.01
N GLU A 391 2.73 -21.78 17.27
CA GLU A 391 2.14 -20.52 17.69
C GLU A 391 0.65 -20.63 18.05
N ASN A 392 0.11 -21.86 18.13
CA ASN A 392 -1.32 -22.14 18.38
C ASN A 392 -2.28 -21.44 17.40
N LEU A 393 -1.83 -21.17 16.18
CA LEU A 393 -2.65 -20.51 15.15
C LEU A 393 -3.46 -21.56 14.36
N THR A 394 -4.69 -21.18 14.05
CA THR A 394 -5.44 -21.86 13.00
C THR A 394 -4.87 -21.51 11.63
N VAL A 395 -5.10 -22.36 10.65
CA VAL A 395 -4.69 -22.10 9.26
C VAL A 395 -5.30 -20.78 8.74
N GLN A 396 -6.56 -20.53 9.09
CA GLN A 396 -7.23 -19.30 8.66
C GLN A 396 -6.61 -18.04 9.29
N GLN A 397 -6.27 -18.10 10.58
CA GLN A 397 -5.56 -16.99 11.24
C GLN A 397 -4.20 -16.71 10.59
N ALA A 398 -3.44 -17.74 10.25
CA ALA A 398 -2.17 -17.56 9.54
C ALA A 398 -2.35 -16.92 8.14
N ILE A 399 -3.39 -17.34 7.40
CA ILE A 399 -3.75 -16.72 6.10
C ILE A 399 -4.15 -15.26 6.30
N ASP A 400 -4.98 -14.97 7.29
CA ASP A 400 -5.46 -13.61 7.57
C ASP A 400 -4.31 -12.68 7.98
N GLU A 401 -3.38 -13.16 8.82
CA GLU A 401 -2.17 -12.42 9.17
C GLU A 401 -1.29 -12.15 7.93
N MET A 402 -1.13 -13.13 7.04
CA MET A 402 -0.37 -12.93 5.79
C MET A 402 -1.07 -11.94 4.86
N LYS A 403 -2.39 -12.00 4.75
CA LYS A 403 -3.18 -11.04 3.96
C LYS A 403 -3.16 -9.64 4.56
N LEU A 404 -3.18 -9.52 5.88
CA LEU A 404 -3.02 -8.24 6.58
C LEU A 404 -1.69 -7.58 6.19
N TRP A 405 -0.58 -8.33 6.21
CA TRP A 405 0.71 -7.78 5.78
C TRP A 405 0.70 -7.29 4.33
N LEU A 406 0.07 -8.02 3.41
CA LEU A 406 -0.07 -7.56 2.03
C LEU A 406 -0.80 -6.22 1.93
N LEU A 407 -1.87 -6.02 2.70
CA LEU A 407 -2.60 -4.75 2.74
C LEU A 407 -1.74 -3.62 3.32
N GLN A 408 -0.98 -3.90 4.37
CA GLN A 408 -0.05 -2.92 4.98
C GLN A 408 1.10 -2.54 4.04
N SER A 409 1.44 -3.42 3.10
CA SER A 409 2.47 -3.17 2.08
C SER A 409 1.95 -2.44 0.84
N LYS A 410 0.65 -2.15 0.79
CA LYS A 410 0.03 -1.40 -0.31
C LYS A 410 0.42 0.07 -0.25
N ARG A 411 0.73 0.66 -1.39
CA ARG A 411 1.00 2.09 -1.55
C ARG A 411 -0.24 2.75 -2.12
N THR A 412 -0.78 3.77 -1.45
CA THR A 412 -2.05 4.40 -1.86
C THR A 412 -3.11 3.36 -2.22
N GLN A 413 -3.25 3.04 -3.49
CA GLN A 413 -4.22 2.06 -3.98
C GLN A 413 -3.60 0.81 -4.57
N ALA A 414 -2.32 0.82 -4.93
CA ALA A 414 -1.61 -0.29 -5.58
C ALA A 414 -0.30 -0.62 -4.86
N TRP A 415 0.38 -1.67 -5.27
CA TRP A 415 1.73 -2.02 -4.83
C TRP A 415 2.76 -1.33 -5.73
N ASP A 416 4.04 -1.44 -5.36
CA ASP A 416 5.16 -0.72 -5.97
C ASP A 416 5.39 -1.01 -7.46
N THR A 417 5.01 -2.20 -7.92
CA THR A 417 5.13 -2.60 -9.33
C THR A 417 3.82 -3.19 -9.87
N PRO A 418 3.59 -3.16 -11.19
CA PRO A 418 2.45 -3.81 -11.81
C PRO A 418 2.35 -5.30 -11.47
N VAL A 419 3.49 -6.02 -11.47
CA VAL A 419 3.52 -7.45 -11.11
C VAL A 419 3.12 -7.68 -9.67
N ASN A 420 3.66 -6.92 -8.73
CA ASN A 420 3.33 -7.04 -7.32
C ASN A 420 1.86 -6.71 -7.05
N THR A 421 1.29 -5.77 -7.81
CA THR A 421 -0.16 -5.47 -7.75
C THR A 421 -0.99 -6.64 -8.27
N VAL A 422 -0.62 -7.23 -9.41
CA VAL A 422 -1.30 -8.44 -9.96
C VAL A 422 -1.21 -9.61 -8.98
N ASP A 423 -0.02 -9.85 -8.41
CA ASP A 423 0.21 -10.91 -7.43
C ASP A 423 -0.69 -10.72 -6.18
N ALA A 424 -0.71 -9.52 -5.62
CA ALA A 424 -1.53 -9.22 -4.45
C ALA A 424 -3.03 -9.36 -4.75
N VAL A 425 -3.50 -8.83 -5.88
CA VAL A 425 -4.89 -9.00 -6.33
C VAL A 425 -5.25 -10.47 -6.43
N TYR A 426 -4.36 -11.29 -7.01
CA TYR A 426 -4.56 -12.73 -7.10
C TYR A 426 -4.72 -13.40 -5.73
N ALA A 427 -3.89 -13.06 -4.74
CA ALA A 427 -3.97 -13.64 -3.40
C ALA A 427 -5.32 -13.41 -2.71
N PHE A 428 -6.01 -12.32 -3.04
CA PHE A 428 -7.32 -12.03 -2.45
C PHE A 428 -8.50 -12.56 -3.27
N LEU A 429 -8.38 -12.64 -4.58
CA LEU A 429 -9.48 -12.99 -5.47
C LEU A 429 -9.46 -14.45 -5.94
N ASN A 430 -8.34 -15.18 -5.77
CA ASN A 430 -8.23 -16.55 -6.20
C ASN A 430 -9.19 -17.48 -5.45
N GLY A 431 -9.94 -18.31 -6.20
CA GLY A 431 -10.82 -19.36 -5.64
C GLY A 431 -12.05 -18.85 -4.91
N LYS A 432 -12.25 -17.55 -4.84
CA LYS A 432 -13.49 -16.93 -4.39
C LYS A 432 -14.23 -16.48 -5.64
N GLU A 433 -15.53 -16.74 -5.72
CA GLU A 433 -16.34 -15.92 -6.61
C GLU A 433 -15.87 -14.49 -6.36
N ILE A 434 -15.58 -13.73 -7.40
CA ILE A 434 -15.18 -12.31 -7.25
C ILE A 434 -16.40 -11.62 -6.67
N LEU A 435 -16.53 -11.81 -5.37
CA LEU A 435 -17.72 -11.64 -4.61
C LEU A 435 -17.89 -10.20 -4.28
N LEU A 436 -18.72 -9.69 -5.08
CA LEU A 436 -19.53 -8.58 -4.74
C LEU A 436 -20.99 -9.05 -4.76
N GLN A 437 -21.24 -10.22 -4.23
CA GLN A 437 -22.55 -10.54 -3.74
C GLN A 437 -22.82 -9.54 -2.62
N LYS A 438 -24.01 -8.96 -2.66
CA LYS A 438 -24.59 -8.15 -1.61
C LYS A 438 -24.14 -8.76 -0.29
N SER A 439 -23.19 -8.12 0.38
CA SER A 439 -22.86 -8.48 1.75
C SER A 439 -24.15 -8.21 2.53
N ALA A 440 -24.98 -9.23 2.65
CA ALA A 440 -26.25 -9.13 3.39
C ALA A 440 -25.99 -8.73 4.85
N ASP A 441 -24.74 -8.81 5.28
CA ASP A 441 -24.27 -8.63 6.63
C ASP A 441 -23.14 -7.62 6.71
N ASP A 442 -23.40 -6.39 6.29
CA ASP A 442 -22.51 -5.26 6.63
C ASP A 442 -22.42 -5.17 8.16
N ALA A 443 -21.21 -4.90 8.66
CA ALA A 443 -21.02 -4.69 10.09
C ALA A 443 -21.90 -3.55 10.58
N THR A 444 -22.50 -3.71 11.75
CA THR A 444 -23.24 -2.62 12.39
C THR A 444 -22.26 -1.76 13.17
N ILE A 445 -22.10 -0.51 12.75
CA ILE A 445 -21.21 0.46 13.40
C ILE A 445 -22.07 1.40 14.24
N ARG A 446 -21.70 1.60 15.51
CA ARG A 446 -22.37 2.55 16.43
C ARG A 446 -21.34 3.52 16.99
N ILE A 447 -21.75 4.77 17.13
CA ILE A 447 -20.98 5.83 17.78
C ILE A 447 -21.79 6.31 18.98
N ASP A 448 -21.21 6.22 20.17
CA ASP A 448 -21.90 6.52 21.45
C ASP A 448 -23.26 5.83 21.53
N GLY A 449 -23.30 4.55 21.17
CA GLY A 449 -24.49 3.71 21.14
C GLY A 449 -25.47 3.96 19.99
N LYS A 450 -25.29 5.02 19.18
CA LYS A 450 -26.19 5.35 18.07
C LYS A 450 -25.68 4.71 16.76
N PRO A 451 -26.56 4.04 15.98
CA PRO A 451 -26.17 3.47 14.70
C PRO A 451 -25.65 4.53 13.74
N LEU A 452 -24.56 4.21 13.06
CA LEU A 452 -24.01 5.02 11.98
C LEU A 452 -24.82 4.76 10.71
N GLN A 453 -25.41 5.82 10.14
CA GLN A 453 -26.08 5.70 8.85
C GLN A 453 -25.02 5.65 7.74
N LEU A 454 -25.06 4.58 6.94
CA LEU A 454 -24.15 4.40 5.82
C LEU A 454 -24.69 5.12 4.57
N PRO A 455 -23.83 5.81 3.80
CA PRO A 455 -24.22 6.37 2.52
C PRO A 455 -24.73 5.28 1.56
N GLN A 456 -25.78 5.54 0.81
CA GLN A 456 -26.31 4.60 -0.20
C GLN A 456 -25.25 4.19 -1.24
N SER A 457 -24.32 5.09 -1.58
CA SER A 457 -23.24 4.86 -2.53
C SER A 457 -22.17 3.87 -2.03
N THR A 458 -22.19 3.48 -0.76
CA THR A 458 -21.28 2.49 -0.16
C THR A 458 -22.00 1.29 0.41
N ALA A 459 -23.33 1.34 0.53
CA ALA A 459 -24.13 0.26 1.08
C ALA A 459 -24.03 -1.02 0.22
N GLY A 460 -23.69 -2.14 0.85
CA GLY A 460 -23.56 -3.43 0.19
C GLY A 460 -22.18 -3.71 -0.42
N LEU A 461 -21.21 -2.79 -0.33
CA LEU A 461 -19.82 -3.02 -0.76
C LEU A 461 -18.93 -3.60 0.35
N GLY A 462 -19.43 -3.67 1.59
CA GLY A 462 -18.61 -4.02 2.76
C GLY A 462 -17.48 -3.02 3.03
N TYR A 463 -17.67 -1.77 2.61
CA TYR A 463 -16.73 -0.67 2.82
C TYR A 463 -17.49 0.57 3.27
N VAL A 464 -17.02 1.19 4.33
CA VAL A 464 -17.60 2.39 4.93
C VAL A 464 -16.52 3.45 5.07
N LYS A 465 -16.76 4.65 4.56
CA LYS A 465 -15.99 5.83 4.88
C LYS A 465 -16.95 6.99 5.09
N THR A 466 -17.00 7.49 6.31
CA THR A 466 -17.89 8.58 6.66
C THR A 466 -17.24 9.51 7.66
N SER A 467 -17.68 10.77 7.68
CA SER A 467 -17.14 11.79 8.59
C SER A 467 -18.26 12.50 9.31
N LYS A 468 -18.04 12.81 10.59
CA LYS A 468 -18.90 13.68 11.39
C LYS A 468 -18.09 14.66 12.23
N GLN A 469 -18.72 15.72 12.71
CA GLN A 469 -18.12 16.62 13.71
C GLN A 469 -18.48 16.17 15.12
N GLY A 470 -17.63 16.48 16.08
CA GLY A 470 -17.79 16.23 17.51
C GLY A 470 -16.66 15.43 18.12
N ALA A 471 -16.74 15.18 19.42
CA ALA A 471 -15.81 14.38 20.21
C ALA A 471 -16.50 13.13 20.77
N PRO A 472 -16.80 12.11 19.96
CA PRO A 472 -17.41 10.88 20.46
C PRO A 472 -16.47 10.12 21.39
N HIS A 473 -17.05 9.43 22.37
CA HIS A 473 -16.31 8.67 23.39
C HIS A 473 -16.07 7.22 22.96
N THR A 474 -17.05 6.62 22.27
CA THR A 474 -17.02 5.19 21.97
C THR A 474 -17.37 4.89 20.52
N LEU A 475 -16.65 3.94 19.95
CA LEU A 475 -17.01 3.28 18.71
C LEU A 475 -17.27 1.81 18.98
N THR A 476 -18.39 1.30 18.54
CA THR A 476 -18.73 -0.12 18.62
C THR A 476 -18.92 -0.66 17.22
N ILE A 477 -18.25 -1.76 16.91
CA ILE A 477 -18.38 -2.48 15.64
C ILE A 477 -18.86 -3.89 15.94
N ASP A 478 -20.06 -4.22 15.46
CA ASP A 478 -20.63 -5.56 15.52
C ASP A 478 -20.42 -6.24 14.17
N LYS A 479 -19.36 -7.03 14.10
CA LYS A 479 -18.94 -7.77 12.91
C LYS A 479 -19.74 -9.05 12.76
N LYS A 480 -20.39 -9.24 11.61
CA LYS A 480 -21.28 -10.37 11.35
C LYS A 480 -20.59 -11.59 10.77
N ASN A 481 -19.53 -11.37 9.99
CA ASN A 481 -18.84 -12.40 9.21
C ASN A 481 -17.51 -12.80 9.82
N GLU A 482 -17.08 -14.04 9.55
CA GLU A 482 -15.70 -14.49 9.79
C GLU A 482 -14.71 -13.79 8.83
N GLY A 483 -13.43 -13.94 9.09
CA GLY A 483 -12.35 -13.33 8.32
C GLY A 483 -11.92 -11.98 8.87
N THR A 484 -10.86 -11.40 8.33
CA THR A 484 -10.29 -10.16 8.85
C THR A 484 -10.96 -8.92 8.24
N SER A 485 -11.30 -7.96 9.09
CA SER A 485 -11.80 -6.64 8.71
C SER A 485 -10.79 -5.59 9.14
N TRP A 486 -10.69 -4.52 8.39
CA TRP A 486 -9.74 -3.43 8.60
C TRP A 486 -10.42 -2.09 8.60
N GLY A 487 -9.79 -1.13 9.26
CA GLY A 487 -10.25 0.24 9.26
C GLY A 487 -9.38 1.12 10.13
N ALA A 488 -9.81 2.37 10.27
CA ALA A 488 -9.22 3.31 11.20
C ALA A 488 -10.23 4.39 11.57
N VAL A 489 -10.03 4.99 12.74
CA VAL A 489 -10.67 6.25 13.11
C VAL A 489 -9.62 7.35 13.00
N TYR A 490 -9.92 8.38 12.22
CA TYR A 490 -9.10 9.58 12.09
C TYR A 490 -9.83 10.75 12.77
N VAL A 491 -9.13 11.42 13.67
CA VAL A 491 -9.64 12.61 14.37
C VAL A 491 -8.77 13.79 14.01
N GLN A 492 -9.39 14.86 13.50
CA GLN A 492 -8.70 16.08 13.10
C GLN A 492 -9.32 17.30 13.77
N PHE A 493 -8.50 18.07 14.46
CA PHE A 493 -8.91 19.36 15.07
C PHE A 493 -7.69 20.27 15.26
N VAL A 494 -7.96 21.55 15.41
CA VAL A 494 -6.91 22.55 15.67
C VAL A 494 -6.62 22.58 17.17
N GLN A 495 -5.35 22.52 17.55
CA GLN A 495 -4.90 22.57 18.94
C GLN A 495 -3.70 23.51 19.07
N SER A 496 -3.58 24.19 20.22
CA SER A 496 -2.37 24.97 20.53
C SER A 496 -1.13 24.07 20.51
N SER A 497 -0.09 24.47 19.79
CA SER A 497 1.15 23.69 19.67
C SER A 497 1.75 23.32 21.02
N ALA A 498 1.61 24.21 22.03
CA ALA A 498 2.12 24.00 23.38
C ALA A 498 1.37 22.89 24.16
N GLU A 499 0.16 22.53 23.74
CA GLU A 499 -0.72 21.56 24.40
C GLU A 499 -0.73 20.18 23.69
N ILE A 500 -0.07 20.09 22.54
CA ILE A 500 -0.04 18.84 21.76
C ILE A 500 0.92 17.89 22.42
N ALA A 501 0.41 16.73 22.83
CA ALA A 501 1.20 15.64 23.41
C ALA A 501 2.07 14.92 22.37
N ALA A 502 3.17 14.35 22.82
CA ALA A 502 3.89 13.35 22.06
C ALA A 502 3.00 12.14 21.76
N SER A 503 3.18 11.52 20.60
CA SER A 503 2.45 10.32 20.22
C SER A 503 3.36 9.34 19.48
N GLU A 504 2.99 8.05 19.54
CA GLU A 504 3.74 6.97 18.92
C GLU A 504 2.76 5.90 18.45
N THR A 505 2.78 5.61 17.16
CA THR A 505 2.07 4.48 16.56
C THR A 505 3.02 3.82 15.56
N GLY A 506 3.88 2.92 16.07
CA GLY A 506 4.92 2.25 15.29
C GLY A 506 6.16 3.08 14.98
N ILE A 507 6.03 4.41 14.92
CA ILE A 507 7.15 5.34 14.75
C ILE A 507 7.19 6.28 15.95
N LYS A 508 8.33 6.36 16.61
CA LYS A 508 8.61 7.28 17.72
C LYS A 508 9.53 8.40 17.25
N VAL A 509 9.20 9.64 17.58
CA VAL A 509 10.04 10.79 17.32
C VAL A 509 10.44 11.45 18.63
N VAL A 510 11.73 11.62 18.82
CA VAL A 510 12.28 12.42 19.93
C VAL A 510 13.11 13.54 19.33
N ARG A 511 12.78 14.77 19.70
CA ARG A 511 13.50 15.97 19.26
C ARG A 511 14.28 16.57 20.43
N LYS A 512 15.57 16.85 20.21
CA LYS A 512 16.43 17.53 21.16
C LYS A 512 17.07 18.73 20.47
N VAL A 513 17.07 19.87 21.17
CA VAL A 513 17.79 21.06 20.72
C VAL A 513 19.04 21.19 21.57
N GLU A 514 20.20 21.04 20.95
CA GLU A 514 21.51 21.16 21.61
C GLU A 514 22.04 22.58 21.46
N ASN A 515 22.86 22.99 22.41
CA ASN A 515 23.41 24.35 22.50
C ASN A 515 22.35 25.45 22.60
N ALA A 516 21.17 25.14 23.17
CA ALA A 516 20.01 26.03 23.26
C ALA A 516 19.99 26.90 24.55
N LYS A 517 20.98 26.76 25.43
CA LYS A 517 21.05 27.53 26.69
C LYS A 517 21.86 28.81 26.51
N ASN A 518 21.26 29.95 26.94
CA ASN A 518 21.90 31.27 26.88
C ASN A 518 22.37 31.69 25.48
N VAL A 519 21.61 31.34 24.48
CA VAL A 519 21.91 31.62 23.07
C VAL A 519 21.70 33.11 22.74
N LYS A 520 22.48 33.60 21.78
CA LYS A 520 22.47 34.96 21.23
C LYS A 520 22.27 34.92 19.72
N VAL A 521 21.93 36.07 19.16
CA VAL A 521 21.90 36.26 17.70
C VAL A 521 23.28 35.97 17.11
N GLY A 522 23.31 35.17 16.05
CA GLY A 522 24.53 34.68 15.38
C GLY A 522 25.04 33.33 15.88
N ASP A 523 24.57 32.85 17.02
CA ASP A 523 24.92 31.52 17.52
C ASP A 523 24.32 30.42 16.63
N LYS A 524 24.95 29.23 16.69
CA LYS A 524 24.42 28.03 16.08
C LYS A 524 23.80 27.09 17.12
N VAL A 525 22.63 26.59 16.80
CA VAL A 525 22.00 25.49 17.53
C VAL A 525 21.89 24.25 16.65
N LYS A 526 21.90 23.08 17.27
CA LYS A 526 21.73 21.79 16.60
C LYS A 526 20.42 21.15 17.04
N VAL A 527 19.56 20.84 16.08
CA VAL A 527 18.37 20.03 16.29
C VAL A 527 18.72 18.58 15.95
N VAL A 528 18.55 17.70 16.91
CA VAL A 528 18.77 16.27 16.79
C VAL A 528 17.42 15.57 16.85
N LEU A 529 17.02 14.95 15.75
CA LEU A 529 15.85 14.10 15.68
C LEU A 529 16.28 12.64 15.82
N THR A 530 15.74 11.96 16.80
CA THR A 530 15.86 10.50 16.95
C THR A 530 14.54 9.88 16.54
N ILE A 531 14.53 9.17 15.42
CA ILE A 531 13.36 8.49 14.87
C ILE A 531 13.57 6.99 15.11
N THR A 532 12.67 6.36 15.84
CA THR A 532 12.72 4.92 16.10
C THR A 532 11.53 4.25 15.42
N ALA A 533 11.81 3.33 14.52
CA ALA A 533 10.81 2.54 13.82
C ALA A 533 10.76 1.12 14.40
N ASP A 534 9.57 0.62 14.72
CA ASP A 534 9.39 -0.76 15.23
C ASP A 534 9.52 -1.82 14.11
N ARG A 535 9.46 -1.38 12.86
CA ARG A 535 9.54 -2.17 11.62
C ARG A 535 10.04 -1.31 10.47
N ASP A 536 10.18 -1.90 9.29
CA ASP A 536 10.42 -1.15 8.05
C ASP A 536 9.14 -0.43 7.62
N TYR A 537 9.25 0.85 7.31
CA TYR A 537 8.19 1.67 6.74
C TYR A 537 8.65 2.24 5.40
N ASP A 538 7.78 2.22 4.41
CA ASP A 538 8.02 2.87 3.13
C ASP A 538 7.36 4.26 3.13
N PHE A 539 8.07 5.25 2.52
CA PHE A 539 7.58 6.62 2.32
C PHE A 539 7.14 7.36 3.60
N VAL A 540 8.09 7.53 4.50
CA VAL A 540 7.88 8.28 5.73
C VAL A 540 8.26 9.74 5.53
N GLN A 541 7.31 10.65 5.76
CA GLN A 541 7.54 12.08 5.83
C GLN A 541 7.73 12.49 7.28
N VAL A 542 8.74 13.32 7.55
CA VAL A 542 8.94 13.98 8.85
C VAL A 542 8.87 15.49 8.62
N VAL A 543 8.02 16.16 9.37
CA VAL A 543 7.86 17.62 9.34
C VAL A 543 8.29 18.18 10.68
N ASP A 544 9.43 18.86 10.71
CA ASP A 544 9.93 19.54 11.90
C ASP A 544 9.65 21.04 11.81
N LYS A 545 8.73 21.54 12.65
CA LYS A 545 8.36 22.95 12.70
C LYS A 545 9.32 23.72 13.61
N ARG A 546 10.11 24.61 12.99
CA ARG A 546 11.16 25.38 13.65
C ARG A 546 10.62 26.55 14.46
N ALA A 547 11.42 27.02 15.42
CA ALA A 547 11.24 28.36 15.99
C ALA A 547 11.56 29.42 14.92
N ALA A 548 10.79 30.53 14.89
CA ALA A 548 10.89 31.54 13.84
C ALA A 548 12.24 32.28 13.78
N CYS A 549 13.08 32.13 14.80
CA CYS A 549 14.45 32.69 14.83
C CYS A 549 15.52 31.74 14.31
N LEU A 550 15.14 30.57 13.80
CA LEU A 550 16.08 29.52 13.34
C LEU A 550 16.14 29.49 11.81
N GLU A 551 17.29 29.89 11.27
CA GLU A 551 17.58 29.82 9.85
C GLU A 551 18.48 28.61 9.53
N PRO A 552 18.11 27.72 8.56
CA PRO A 552 18.92 26.56 8.24
C PRO A 552 20.31 26.95 7.74
N VAL A 553 21.35 26.30 8.27
CA VAL A 553 22.73 26.47 7.76
C VAL A 553 22.80 25.97 6.32
N THR A 554 22.13 24.84 6.03
CA THR A 554 21.99 24.30 4.67
C THR A 554 20.59 24.63 4.15
N GLN A 555 20.50 25.57 3.21
CA GLN A 555 19.22 26.04 2.66
C GLN A 555 18.78 25.27 1.41
N LEU A 556 19.68 24.52 0.77
CA LEU A 556 19.36 23.77 -0.44
C LEU A 556 18.70 22.44 -0.11
N SER A 557 17.62 22.16 -0.80
CA SER A 557 16.99 20.83 -0.76
C SER A 557 17.85 19.79 -1.48
N GLY A 558 17.94 18.59 -0.93
CA GLY A 558 18.71 17.52 -1.55
C GLY A 558 18.74 16.22 -0.76
N TYR A 559 19.16 15.15 -1.41
CA TYR A 559 19.34 13.85 -0.78
C TYR A 559 20.61 13.85 0.08
N GLN A 560 20.47 13.51 1.36
CA GLN A 560 21.55 13.41 2.34
C GLN A 560 21.88 11.94 2.58
N TRP A 561 22.93 11.45 1.94
CA TRP A 561 23.35 10.04 1.97
C TRP A 561 23.67 9.55 3.38
N SER A 562 24.28 10.41 4.21
CA SER A 562 24.60 10.08 5.62
C SER A 562 23.37 9.87 6.49
N MET A 563 22.25 10.50 6.13
CA MET A 563 20.98 10.42 6.85
C MET A 563 19.98 9.46 6.19
N GLY A 564 20.24 9.04 4.95
CA GLY A 564 19.37 8.16 4.19
C GLY A 564 18.01 8.78 3.81
N CYS A 565 17.94 10.10 3.70
CA CYS A 565 16.70 10.82 3.39
C CYS A 565 16.93 12.05 2.52
N TYR A 566 15.86 12.49 1.86
CA TYR A 566 15.82 13.78 1.19
C TYR A 566 15.42 14.86 2.19
N VAL A 567 16.22 15.92 2.31
CA VAL A 567 16.00 17.05 3.22
C VAL A 567 15.53 18.26 2.41
N ALA A 568 14.42 18.86 2.83
CA ALA A 568 13.83 20.04 2.20
C ALA A 568 13.54 21.13 3.26
N PRO A 569 14.44 22.09 3.45
CA PRO A 569 14.16 23.27 4.25
C PRO A 569 13.08 24.12 3.57
N LYS A 570 12.07 24.54 4.34
CA LYS A 570 11.00 25.45 3.96
C LYS A 570 11.03 26.69 4.87
N ASP A 571 10.15 27.65 4.66
CA ASP A 571 10.15 28.91 5.42
C ASP A 571 10.09 28.72 6.94
N TYR A 572 9.26 27.81 7.44
CA TYR A 572 9.08 27.56 8.88
C TYR A 572 9.22 26.09 9.28
N THR A 573 9.50 25.18 8.32
CA THR A 573 9.70 23.75 8.58
C THR A 573 10.97 23.24 7.95
N THR A 574 11.48 22.12 8.44
CA THR A 574 12.39 21.25 7.70
C THR A 574 11.70 19.92 7.48
N ASN A 575 11.50 19.57 6.23
CA ASN A 575 10.85 18.34 5.84
C ASN A 575 11.90 17.30 5.49
N LEU A 576 11.72 16.08 6.00
CA LEU A 576 12.56 14.92 5.67
C LEU A 576 11.68 13.87 4.99
N TYR A 577 12.20 13.26 3.95
CA TYR A 577 11.50 12.23 3.19
C TYR A 577 12.38 10.97 3.12
N PHE A 578 11.88 9.89 3.72
CA PHE A 578 12.52 8.58 3.66
C PHE A 578 11.73 7.73 2.67
N ASP A 579 12.35 7.30 1.57
CA ASP A 579 11.75 6.29 0.70
C ASP A 579 11.54 4.97 1.46
N ARG A 580 12.51 4.64 2.32
CA ARG A 580 12.43 3.54 3.26
C ARG A 580 13.05 3.92 4.59
N LEU A 581 12.27 3.87 5.65
CA LEU A 581 12.71 3.96 7.03
C LEU A 581 12.83 2.54 7.59
N SER A 582 14.04 2.01 7.69
CA SER A 582 14.25 0.64 8.20
C SER A 582 13.94 0.55 9.70
N LYS A 583 13.61 -0.66 10.15
CA LYS A 583 13.48 -0.95 11.59
C LYS A 583 14.74 -0.55 12.35
N GLY A 584 14.54 0.14 13.45
CA GLY A 584 15.62 0.57 14.34
C GLY A 584 15.63 2.06 14.61
N ARG A 585 16.78 2.55 15.05
CA ARG A 585 16.99 3.94 15.45
C ARG A 585 17.73 4.69 14.34
N HIS A 586 17.15 5.80 13.91
CA HIS A 586 17.71 6.73 12.94
C HIS A 586 17.94 8.08 13.61
N VAL A 587 19.08 8.68 13.38
CA VAL A 587 19.43 9.99 13.94
C VAL A 587 19.67 10.96 12.79
N VAL A 588 18.95 12.08 12.83
CA VAL A 588 19.10 13.17 11.87
C VAL A 588 19.54 14.41 12.64
N GLU A 589 20.63 15.01 12.22
CA GLU A 589 21.18 16.22 12.81
C GLU A 589 21.06 17.39 11.82
N MET A 590 20.53 18.51 12.29
CA MET A 590 20.31 19.71 11.50
C MET A 590 20.85 20.93 12.27
N GLU A 591 21.61 21.79 11.59
CA GLU A 591 22.17 22.99 12.19
C GLU A 591 21.41 24.23 11.71
N TYR A 592 21.22 25.16 12.65
CA TYR A 592 20.53 26.43 12.41
C TYR A 592 21.31 27.58 13.01
N TYR A 593 21.30 28.72 12.31
CA TYR A 593 21.71 30.00 12.88
C TYR A 593 20.52 30.68 13.58
N ILE A 594 20.82 31.40 14.66
CA ILE A 594 19.85 32.24 15.35
C ILE A 594 19.90 33.63 14.71
N ASP A 595 18.82 34.10 14.13
CA ASP A 595 18.76 35.36 13.41
C ASP A 595 18.16 36.52 14.21
N ARG A 596 17.38 36.25 15.27
CA ARG A 596 16.65 37.27 16.04
C ARG A 596 16.57 36.95 17.52
N LYS A 597 16.61 38.03 18.37
CA LYS A 597 16.34 37.94 19.81
C LYS A 597 14.85 37.83 20.11
N GLY A 598 14.50 37.21 21.22
CA GLY A 598 13.12 37.10 21.71
C GLY A 598 12.78 35.72 22.28
N GLU A 599 11.52 35.54 22.64
CA GLU A 599 10.97 34.27 23.06
C GLU A 599 10.18 33.63 21.92
N TYR A 600 10.53 32.39 21.58
CA TYR A 600 9.96 31.71 20.43
C TYR A 600 9.35 30.37 20.85
N GLN A 601 8.15 30.09 20.34
CA GLN A 601 7.50 28.81 20.43
C GLN A 601 7.69 28.10 19.09
N ALA A 602 8.45 27.01 19.08
CA ALA A 602 8.46 26.12 17.91
C ALA A 602 7.20 25.27 17.88
N GLY A 603 6.84 24.76 16.72
CA GLY A 603 5.76 23.77 16.60
C GLY A 603 6.22 22.36 16.93
N THR A 604 5.35 21.37 16.66
CA THR A 604 5.67 19.96 16.86
C THR A 604 6.59 19.41 15.74
N CYS A 605 7.21 18.26 15.98
CA CYS A 605 7.87 17.46 14.94
C CYS A 605 7.06 16.17 14.74
N ALA A 606 6.51 15.97 13.56
CA ALA A 606 5.65 14.83 13.26
C ALA A 606 6.25 13.96 12.14
N ALA A 607 6.32 12.66 12.37
CA ALA A 607 6.62 11.64 11.35
C ALA A 607 5.35 10.89 11.00
N GLN A 608 5.12 10.63 9.72
CA GLN A 608 3.95 9.89 9.26
C GLN A 608 4.28 9.10 8.00
N CYS A 609 3.77 7.87 7.93
CA CYS A 609 3.81 7.08 6.71
C CYS A 609 2.79 7.65 5.71
N ALA A 610 3.23 8.00 4.50
CA ALA A 610 2.37 8.69 3.52
C ALA A 610 1.21 7.82 3.03
N TYR A 611 1.43 6.51 2.92
CA TYR A 611 0.44 5.56 2.39
C TYR A 611 -0.33 4.77 3.46
N SER A 612 0.14 4.84 4.71
CA SER A 612 -0.48 4.22 5.88
C SER A 612 -0.46 5.24 7.02
N PRO A 613 -1.29 6.31 6.93
CA PRO A 613 -1.25 7.45 7.84
C PRO A 613 -1.59 7.10 9.30
N GLU A 614 -2.10 5.89 9.55
CA GLU A 614 -2.28 5.33 10.88
C GLU A 614 -0.95 5.06 11.60
N PHE A 615 0.16 4.93 10.86
CA PHE A 615 1.50 4.79 11.45
C PHE A 615 2.23 6.13 11.44
N GLY A 616 2.64 6.55 12.61
CA GLY A 616 3.34 7.82 12.77
C GLY A 616 3.74 8.08 14.22
N GLY A 617 4.40 9.19 14.42
CA GLY A 617 4.82 9.64 15.74
C GLY A 617 5.01 11.14 15.78
N ARG A 618 4.98 11.70 16.96
CA ARG A 618 5.12 13.14 17.16
C ARG A 618 5.95 13.45 18.39
N ALA A 619 6.87 14.40 18.25
CA ALA A 619 7.53 15.04 19.37
C ALA A 619 6.84 16.37 19.72
N GLU A 620 6.84 16.71 20.99
CA GLU A 620 6.24 17.94 21.50
C GLU A 620 6.91 19.20 20.96
N ALA A 621 6.20 20.31 21.05
CA ALA A 621 6.70 21.65 20.81
C ALA A 621 7.75 22.04 21.88
N TYR A 622 8.65 22.97 21.55
CA TYR A 622 9.63 23.51 22.50
C TYR A 622 9.67 25.02 22.48
N ARG A 623 10.24 25.58 23.53
CA ARG A 623 10.48 27.03 23.61
C ARG A 623 11.98 27.32 23.52
N LEU A 624 12.31 28.41 22.84
CA LEU A 624 13.66 28.95 22.72
C LEU A 624 13.65 30.39 23.15
N ASN A 625 14.54 30.76 24.09
CA ASN A 625 14.71 32.14 24.53
C ASN A 625 16.09 32.60 24.10
N VAL A 626 16.10 33.60 23.22
CA VAL A 626 17.31 34.19 22.63
C VAL A 626 17.57 35.54 23.29
N LYS A 627 18.72 35.65 23.93
CA LYS A 627 19.20 36.88 24.58
C LYS A 627 19.83 37.84 23.56
N GLU A 628 20.13 39.05 24.02
CA GLU A 628 20.90 40.02 23.25
C GLU A 628 22.32 39.57 22.94
#